data_9c24de51c13829d0b4ecfcfc37d03a97
#
_entry.id   9c24de51c13829d0b4ecfcfc37d03a97
#
_cell.length_a   1.000
_cell.length_b   1.000
_cell.length_c   1.000
_cell.angle_alpha   90.00
_cell.angle_beta   90.00
_cell.angle_gamma   90.00
#
_symmetry.space_group_name_H-M   'P 1'
#
loop_
_entity.id
_entity.type
_entity.pdbx_description
1 polymer ?
#
loop_
_entity_poly.entity_id
_entity_poly.type
_entity_poly.pdbx_seq_one_letter_code
_entity_poly.pdbx_strand_id
1 'polypeptide(L)'
;MNNTYKLLFFLTVLTLFSACSSDDFNEIDGALLKNPNYETNVFTATISVNQVKQTAVQTNGLGGYLLGQYTQAPFGTKSATIVAQVGLPAANPSFGSKTQALEISENKPENEKVMNAYLYIPFFNPNSSSNNATYSQNVEYQLDSIYGDKSASFRVEVKETNYFLSDIGTDLKSKVYYSNNTDILTNLGSSIVSATTSATTISNKAIARFQFDDPKTTADESKTVHDVLAPGLRIPLSTSFFQSKILDKEGSSELASVTDFKKYFKGIQVSASNFSKDVMMLLNMANAKIQLEYSYTAYVSGSTATKTQYSRYDLPLNGIAVNLFNNAGESLTDTSKTYLSGALGQTASITISDTDIARIKSEKWLVTDASLFFYVDESVTYSKTPERLYIYNAQTGAVLADYQYDPTANNTTSAYSHLVHLGKLQKENGAGKYYQLRITNHILNMVTNNGANVPLAIAIGSNIKQTTTGSYKSASGEGKIANTALATPLGVVIKNVKLIVNYTKVK
;
A
#
# COMPACT_ATOMS: atom_id res chain seq x y z
N MET A 1 38.76 -44.75 -19.03
CA MET A 1 37.57 -45.40 -18.40
C MET A 1 36.88 -46.17 -19.47
N ASN A 2 36.92 -47.53 -19.37
CA ASN A 2 36.43 -48.44 -20.38
C ASN A 2 34.92 -48.32 -20.59
N ASN A 3 34.49 -48.47 -21.84
CA ASN A 3 33.07 -48.40 -22.23
C ASN A 3 32.15 -49.36 -21.43
N THR A 4 32.71 -50.43 -20.88
CA THR A 4 32.02 -51.39 -20.01
C THR A 4 31.53 -50.78 -18.68
N TYR A 5 32.31 -49.88 -18.09
CA TYR A 5 31.89 -49.18 -16.82
C TYR A 5 30.82 -48.11 -17.07
N LYS A 6 30.81 -47.49 -18.25
CA LYS A 6 29.75 -46.56 -18.64
C LYS A 6 28.44 -47.28 -18.90
N LEU A 7 28.47 -48.47 -19.46
CA LEU A 7 27.29 -49.30 -19.70
C LEU A 7 26.71 -49.85 -18.38
N LEU A 8 27.57 -50.26 -17.43
CA LEU A 8 27.15 -50.72 -16.11
C LEU A 8 26.54 -49.59 -15.28
N PHE A 9 27.12 -48.37 -15.34
CA PHE A 9 26.59 -47.21 -14.66
C PHE A 9 25.22 -46.78 -15.23
N PHE A 10 25.06 -46.86 -16.56
CA PHE A 10 23.78 -46.54 -17.21
C PHE A 10 22.68 -47.58 -16.89
N LEU A 11 23.06 -48.86 -16.76
CA LEU A 11 22.14 -49.94 -16.38
C LEU A 11 21.69 -49.81 -14.90
N THR A 12 22.62 -49.42 -14.01
CA THR A 12 22.30 -49.20 -12.56
C THR A 12 21.43 -47.96 -12.34
N VAL A 13 21.60 -46.91 -13.15
CA VAL A 13 20.75 -45.71 -13.09
C VAL A 13 19.34 -45.99 -13.65
N LEU A 14 19.23 -46.84 -14.67
CA LEU A 14 17.92 -47.24 -15.24
C LEU A 14 17.09 -48.09 -14.28
N THR A 15 17.73 -48.91 -13.44
CA THR A 15 17.02 -49.72 -12.43
C THR A 15 16.56 -48.92 -11.21
N LEU A 16 17.11 -47.71 -10.98
CA LEU A 16 16.68 -46.84 -9.92
C LEU A 16 15.40 -46.04 -10.27
N PHE A 17 15.03 -45.95 -11.55
CA PHE A 17 13.81 -45.29 -12.00
C PHE A 17 12.61 -46.24 -12.16
N SER A 18 12.81 -47.55 -12.05
CA SER A 18 11.73 -48.53 -12.16
C SER A 18 11.17 -49.01 -10.81
N ALA A 19 11.60 -48.38 -9.71
CA ALA A 19 11.15 -48.74 -8.34
C ALA A 19 10.01 -47.88 -7.79
N CYS A 20 9.37 -47.05 -8.59
CA CYS A 20 8.09 -46.43 -8.23
C CYS A 20 7.07 -46.79 -9.30
N SER A 21 6.47 -47.95 -9.18
CA SER A 21 5.21 -48.24 -9.86
C SER A 21 4.10 -47.48 -9.12
N SER A 22 3.24 -46.80 -9.86
CA SER A 22 2.06 -46.10 -9.30
C SER A 22 1.10 -47.01 -8.55
N ASP A 23 1.25 -48.31 -8.68
CA ASP A 23 0.39 -49.32 -8.06
C ASP A 23 0.69 -49.52 -6.57
N ASP A 24 1.96 -49.42 -6.13
CA ASP A 24 2.35 -49.54 -4.72
C ASP A 24 1.83 -48.38 -3.85
N PHE A 25 1.66 -47.18 -4.43
CA PHE A 25 1.07 -46.04 -3.73
C PHE A 25 -0.44 -46.22 -3.53
N ASN A 26 -1.14 -46.82 -4.47
CA ASN A 26 -2.56 -47.08 -4.38
C ASN A 26 -2.88 -48.20 -3.37
N GLU A 27 -2.00 -49.20 -3.18
CA GLU A 27 -2.20 -50.26 -2.18
C GLU A 27 -1.93 -49.75 -0.75
N ILE A 28 -0.96 -48.86 -0.52
CA ILE A 28 -0.71 -48.25 0.79
C ILE A 28 -1.86 -47.29 1.18
N ASP A 29 -2.36 -46.50 0.23
CA ASP A 29 -3.53 -45.63 0.44
C ASP A 29 -4.81 -46.47 0.73
N GLY A 30 -5.00 -47.58 0.02
CA GLY A 30 -6.13 -48.44 0.19
C GLY A 30 -6.16 -49.17 1.54
N ALA A 31 -5.00 -49.54 2.09
CA ALA A 31 -4.89 -50.26 3.36
C ALA A 31 -4.95 -49.32 4.59
N LEU A 32 -4.35 -48.14 4.50
CA LEU A 32 -4.38 -47.14 5.58
C LEU A 32 -5.69 -46.38 5.67
N LEU A 33 -6.39 -46.17 4.54
CA LEU A 33 -7.68 -45.49 4.49
C LEU A 33 -8.88 -46.42 4.69
N LYS A 34 -8.72 -47.72 4.60
CA LYS A 34 -9.75 -48.71 4.91
C LYS A 34 -9.72 -49.16 6.37
N ASN A 35 -9.48 -48.27 7.32
CA ASN A 35 -9.74 -48.59 8.71
C ASN A 35 -11.27 -48.58 8.90
N PRO A 36 -11.91 -49.72 9.17
CA PRO A 36 -13.38 -49.84 9.30
C PRO A 36 -13.94 -49.01 10.47
N ASN A 37 -13.08 -48.48 11.31
CA ASN A 37 -13.43 -47.69 12.49
C ASN A 37 -13.49 -46.18 12.23
N TYR A 38 -13.12 -45.68 11.04
CA TYR A 38 -13.14 -44.27 10.72
C TYR A 38 -13.97 -43.99 9.48
N GLU A 39 -14.70 -42.90 9.51
CA GLU A 39 -15.49 -42.40 8.41
C GLU A 39 -15.11 -40.95 8.12
N THR A 40 -14.66 -40.68 6.89
CA THR A 40 -14.35 -39.32 6.41
C THR A 40 -15.60 -38.72 5.78
N ASN A 41 -15.96 -37.51 6.20
CA ASN A 41 -17.18 -36.85 5.80
C ASN A 41 -16.92 -35.35 5.50
N VAL A 42 -17.89 -34.76 4.77
CA VAL A 42 -17.94 -33.33 4.47
C VAL A 42 -19.19 -32.72 5.09
N PHE A 43 -19.04 -31.62 5.78
CA PHE A 43 -20.13 -30.88 6.39
C PHE A 43 -20.13 -29.44 5.92
N THR A 44 -21.27 -28.92 5.48
CA THR A 44 -21.46 -27.51 5.20
C THR A 44 -22.03 -26.85 6.44
N ALA A 45 -21.21 -26.07 7.13
CA ALA A 45 -21.63 -25.38 8.34
C ALA A 45 -22.47 -24.13 8.02
N THR A 46 -23.42 -23.85 8.90
CA THR A 46 -24.27 -22.66 8.81
C THR A 46 -23.47 -21.41 9.19
N ILE A 47 -23.52 -20.43 8.34
CA ILE A 47 -22.90 -19.12 8.58
C ILE A 47 -23.90 -18.01 8.32
N SER A 48 -23.73 -16.88 9.05
CA SER A 48 -24.40 -15.62 8.78
C SER A 48 -23.40 -14.65 8.20
N VAL A 49 -23.75 -14.02 7.07
CA VAL A 49 -22.91 -13.01 6.40
C VAL A 49 -23.64 -11.69 6.43
N ASN A 50 -23.05 -10.69 7.07
CA ASN A 50 -23.62 -9.37 7.20
C ASN A 50 -22.77 -8.35 6.46
N GLN A 51 -23.38 -7.57 5.57
CA GLN A 51 -22.74 -6.44 4.89
C GLN A 51 -22.40 -5.35 5.90
N VAL A 52 -21.16 -4.83 5.84
CA VAL A 52 -20.70 -3.70 6.66
C VAL A 52 -20.34 -2.54 5.75
N LYS A 53 -21.21 -1.54 5.70
CA LYS A 53 -20.95 -0.29 4.98
C LYS A 53 -20.13 0.66 5.86
N GLN A 54 -19.00 1.12 5.34
CA GLN A 54 -18.13 2.05 6.03
C GLN A 54 -18.49 3.48 5.65
N THR A 55 -18.68 4.35 6.64
CA THR A 55 -18.96 5.77 6.41
C THR A 55 -17.69 6.62 6.43
N ALA A 56 -16.66 6.16 7.11
CA ALA A 56 -15.32 6.74 7.15
C ALA A 56 -14.34 5.70 7.69
N VAL A 57 -13.09 5.77 7.27
CA VAL A 57 -12.01 4.87 7.69
C VAL A 57 -10.82 5.68 8.14
N GLN A 58 -10.04 5.18 9.10
CA GLN A 58 -8.77 5.80 9.47
C GLN A 58 -7.80 5.69 8.29
N THR A 59 -7.22 6.82 7.90
CA THR A 59 -6.33 6.92 6.75
C THR A 59 -5.00 7.60 7.04
N ASN A 60 -4.64 7.80 8.30
CA ASN A 60 -3.26 8.08 8.69
C ASN A 60 -2.54 6.80 9.13
N GLY A 61 -1.23 6.77 8.98
CA GLY A 61 -0.38 5.61 9.30
C GLY A 61 -0.50 4.46 8.30
N LEU A 62 -0.83 4.75 7.04
CA LEU A 62 -0.90 3.77 5.97
C LEU A 62 0.50 3.44 5.41
N GLY A 63 0.67 2.23 4.87
CA GLY A 63 1.90 1.83 4.17
C GLY A 63 2.03 2.42 2.75
N GLY A 64 0.95 2.99 2.21
CA GLY A 64 0.89 3.68 0.92
C GLY A 64 -0.37 4.52 0.85
N TYR A 65 -0.40 5.53 -0.01
CA TYR A 65 -1.49 6.50 -0.13
C TYR A 65 -2.01 6.57 -1.56
N LEU A 66 -3.32 6.48 -1.72
CA LEU A 66 -3.96 6.52 -3.03
C LEU A 66 -4.08 7.97 -3.52
N LEU A 67 -3.82 8.18 -4.81
CA LEU A 67 -4.06 9.44 -5.53
C LEU A 67 -4.69 9.14 -6.88
N GLY A 68 -5.77 9.84 -7.21
CA GLY A 68 -6.42 9.72 -8.51
C GLY A 68 -7.88 9.33 -8.45
N GLN A 69 -8.39 8.74 -9.53
CA GLN A 69 -9.77 8.35 -9.72
C GLN A 69 -9.86 6.95 -10.33
N TYR A 70 -10.84 6.16 -9.90
CA TYR A 70 -11.10 4.82 -10.44
C TYR A 70 -12.59 4.48 -10.37
N THR A 71 -13.17 4.12 -11.51
CA THR A 71 -14.57 3.72 -11.65
C THR A 71 -14.69 2.21 -11.83
N GLN A 72 -15.54 1.59 -11.07
CA GLN A 72 -15.84 0.15 -11.18
C GLN A 72 -17.30 -0.12 -10.81
N ALA A 73 -18.09 -0.66 -11.73
CA ALA A 73 -19.43 -1.12 -11.40
C ALA A 73 -19.39 -2.33 -10.45
N PRO A 74 -20.35 -2.45 -9.49
CA PRO A 74 -21.38 -1.48 -9.11
C PRO A 74 -20.91 -0.46 -8.05
N PHE A 75 -19.60 -0.41 -7.76
CA PHE A 75 -19.00 0.35 -6.63
C PHE A 75 -18.85 1.86 -6.92
N GLY A 76 -19.24 2.33 -8.10
CA GLY A 76 -19.16 3.74 -8.48
C GLY A 76 -17.75 4.24 -8.77
N THR A 77 -17.58 5.55 -8.70
CA THR A 77 -16.30 6.24 -8.91
C THR A 77 -15.69 6.62 -7.58
N LYS A 78 -14.53 6.10 -7.29
CA LYS A 78 -13.72 6.44 -6.13
C LYS A 78 -12.67 7.46 -6.50
N SER A 79 -12.50 8.50 -5.69
CA SER A 79 -11.39 9.44 -5.80
C SER A 79 -10.64 9.58 -4.51
N ALA A 80 -9.34 9.86 -4.60
CA ALA A 80 -8.44 9.96 -3.46
C ALA A 80 -7.55 11.20 -3.57
N THR A 81 -7.40 11.89 -2.44
CA THR A 81 -6.56 13.08 -2.25
C THR A 81 -5.64 12.83 -1.06
N ILE A 82 -4.40 13.33 -1.13
CA ILE A 82 -3.42 13.19 -0.06
C ILE A 82 -3.21 14.54 0.62
N VAL A 83 -3.16 14.56 1.95
CA VAL A 83 -2.66 15.71 2.73
C VAL A 83 -1.50 15.22 3.56
N ALA A 84 -0.36 15.89 3.50
CA ALA A 84 0.86 15.46 4.17
C ALA A 84 1.61 16.63 4.81
N GLN A 85 2.16 16.40 6.00
CA GLN A 85 3.10 17.33 6.63
C GLN A 85 4.39 17.40 5.84
N VAL A 86 4.95 18.62 5.79
CA VAL A 86 6.32 18.85 5.29
C VAL A 86 7.26 18.86 6.49
N GLY A 87 8.37 18.16 6.39
CA GLY A 87 9.41 18.07 7.41
C GLY A 87 10.61 18.99 7.10
N LEU A 88 11.31 19.39 8.15
CA LEU A 88 12.61 20.05 8.06
C LEU A 88 13.68 19.00 8.38
N PRO A 89 14.68 18.75 7.51
CA PRO A 89 15.71 17.72 7.76
C PRO A 89 16.57 18.00 9.00
N ALA A 90 16.91 19.27 9.20
CA ALA A 90 17.69 19.74 10.34
C ALA A 90 17.26 21.14 10.75
N ALA A 91 17.37 21.44 12.04
CA ALA A 91 17.14 22.79 12.58
C ALA A 91 18.23 23.78 12.10
N ASN A 92 17.87 25.04 11.96
CA ASN A 92 18.76 26.10 11.50
C ASN A 92 19.55 25.73 10.23
N PRO A 93 18.90 25.39 9.13
CA PRO A 93 19.62 25.09 7.89
C PRO A 93 20.36 26.33 7.39
N SER A 94 21.51 26.08 6.77
CA SER A 94 22.21 27.09 5.96
C SER A 94 22.11 26.68 4.50
N PHE A 95 21.77 27.61 3.62
CA PHE A 95 21.61 27.36 2.20
C PHE A 95 22.84 27.77 1.38
N GLY A 96 23.78 28.48 2.00
CA GLY A 96 25.06 28.82 1.42
C GLY A 96 26.25 28.15 2.10
N SER A 97 27.40 28.76 2.01
CA SER A 97 28.63 28.37 2.73
C SER A 97 28.74 29.02 4.12
N LYS A 98 27.91 30.01 4.39
CA LYS A 98 27.83 30.78 5.64
C LYS A 98 26.42 30.67 6.21
N THR A 99 26.31 30.91 7.51
CA THR A 99 25.02 31.18 8.13
C THR A 99 24.60 32.62 7.90
N GLN A 100 23.33 32.93 7.91
CA GLN A 100 22.81 34.30 7.77
C GLN A 100 23.47 35.28 8.76
N ALA A 101 23.78 34.87 9.97
CA ALA A 101 24.47 35.69 10.96
C ALA A 101 25.91 36.02 10.53
N LEU A 102 26.63 35.11 9.90
CA LEU A 102 27.97 35.34 9.37
C LEU A 102 27.95 36.23 8.14
N GLU A 103 26.98 36.06 7.25
CA GLU A 103 26.79 36.91 6.09
C GLU A 103 26.62 38.39 6.52
N ILE A 104 25.74 38.61 7.51
CA ILE A 104 25.49 39.93 8.05
C ILE A 104 26.76 40.51 8.71
N SER A 105 27.41 39.73 9.59
CA SER A 105 28.58 40.21 10.34
C SER A 105 29.81 40.49 9.45
N GLU A 106 29.97 39.72 8.37
CA GLU A 106 31.07 39.86 7.42
C GLU A 106 30.73 40.81 6.25
N ASN A 107 29.45 41.24 6.15
CA ASN A 107 28.92 41.98 5.01
C ASN A 107 29.15 41.26 3.67
N LYS A 108 28.85 39.96 3.64
CA LYS A 108 29.05 39.06 2.49
C LYS A 108 27.79 38.27 2.22
N PRO A 109 26.75 38.89 1.63
CA PRO A 109 25.51 38.20 1.32
C PRO A 109 25.72 37.12 0.25
N GLU A 110 25.19 35.92 0.46
CA GLU A 110 25.32 34.81 -0.48
C GLU A 110 24.18 34.78 -1.52
N ASN A 111 23.10 35.52 -1.32
CA ASN A 111 21.99 35.76 -2.27
C ASN A 111 21.44 34.45 -2.85
N GLU A 112 21.01 33.55 -1.98
CA GLU A 112 20.45 32.25 -2.32
C GLU A 112 19.22 32.39 -3.19
N LYS A 113 19.19 31.67 -4.30
CA LYS A 113 18.12 31.77 -5.28
C LYS A 113 17.60 30.40 -5.70
N VAL A 114 16.31 30.12 -5.47
CA VAL A 114 15.66 28.92 -5.98
C VAL A 114 15.58 28.94 -7.50
N MET A 115 16.21 27.97 -8.14
CA MET A 115 16.20 27.78 -9.58
C MET A 115 15.06 26.81 -10.01
N ASN A 116 14.92 25.72 -9.30
CA ASN A 116 13.89 24.73 -9.55
C ASN A 116 13.32 24.21 -8.22
N ALA A 117 12.04 23.91 -8.23
CA ALA A 117 11.36 23.23 -7.13
C ALA A 117 10.47 22.13 -7.69
N TYR A 118 10.48 20.95 -7.05
CA TYR A 118 9.70 19.80 -7.51
C TYR A 118 9.06 19.08 -6.32
N LEU A 119 7.81 18.67 -6.44
CA LEU A 119 7.25 17.61 -5.63
C LEU A 119 7.63 16.28 -6.26
N TYR A 120 8.31 15.41 -5.51
CA TYR A 120 8.63 14.06 -5.92
C TYR A 120 7.94 13.05 -5.02
N ILE A 121 7.15 12.15 -5.62
CA ILE A 121 6.49 11.04 -4.92
C ILE A 121 6.71 9.76 -5.73
N PRO A 122 7.49 8.79 -5.23
CA PRO A 122 7.77 7.56 -5.97
C PRO A 122 6.57 6.63 -6.05
N PHE A 123 6.48 5.88 -7.15
CA PHE A 123 5.61 4.72 -7.27
C PHE A 123 6.20 3.52 -6.54
N PHE A 124 5.33 2.60 -6.14
CA PHE A 124 5.80 1.28 -5.71
C PHE A 124 6.28 0.47 -6.92
N ASN A 125 7.37 -0.25 -6.73
CA ASN A 125 7.95 -1.19 -7.69
C ASN A 125 8.67 -2.31 -6.92
N PRO A 126 9.09 -3.43 -7.53
CA PRO A 126 9.74 -4.53 -6.82
C PRO A 126 10.97 -4.13 -6.00
N ASN A 127 11.70 -3.08 -6.42
CA ASN A 127 12.88 -2.59 -5.71
C ASN A 127 12.53 -1.69 -4.51
N SER A 128 11.28 -1.23 -4.39
CA SER A 128 10.86 -0.31 -3.31
C SER A 128 10.93 -0.91 -1.90
N SER A 129 11.07 -2.22 -1.78
CA SER A 129 11.24 -2.92 -0.51
C SER A 129 12.66 -2.84 0.05
N SER A 130 13.64 -2.40 -0.75
CA SER A 130 15.03 -2.22 -0.33
C SER A 130 15.30 -0.75 0.03
N ASN A 131 15.81 -0.50 1.24
CA ASN A 131 16.24 0.82 1.67
C ASN A 131 17.42 1.37 0.84
N ASN A 132 18.16 0.47 0.18
CA ASN A 132 19.33 0.79 -0.66
C ASN A 132 19.07 0.48 -2.12
N ALA A 133 17.82 0.58 -2.59
CA ALA A 133 17.48 0.31 -3.99
C ALA A 133 18.22 1.28 -4.91
N THR A 134 18.95 0.72 -5.87
CA THR A 134 19.65 1.48 -6.90
C THR A 134 18.82 1.47 -8.17
N TYR A 135 18.73 2.64 -8.82
CA TYR A 135 18.03 2.82 -10.08
C TYR A 135 19.01 3.26 -11.16
N SER A 136 18.78 2.82 -12.38
CA SER A 136 19.62 3.17 -13.53
C SER A 136 18.86 4.05 -14.51
N GLN A 137 19.55 5.06 -15.06
CA GLN A 137 18.99 5.95 -16.07
C GLN A 137 18.53 5.13 -17.29
N ASN A 138 17.41 5.53 -17.89
CA ASN A 138 16.78 4.93 -19.08
C ASN A 138 16.28 3.49 -18.90
N VAL A 139 16.32 2.93 -17.69
CA VAL A 139 15.73 1.61 -17.42
C VAL A 139 14.25 1.79 -17.07
N GLU A 140 13.43 0.91 -17.62
CA GLU A 140 12.01 0.80 -17.30
C GLU A 140 11.81 -0.19 -16.15
N TYR A 141 10.96 0.18 -15.19
CA TYR A 141 10.67 -0.63 -14.01
C TYR A 141 9.20 -1.07 -14.04
N GLN A 142 8.94 -2.28 -13.57
CA GLN A 142 7.57 -2.70 -13.35
C GLN A 142 6.96 -1.86 -12.22
N LEU A 143 5.87 -1.13 -12.50
CA LEU A 143 5.13 -0.38 -11.48
C LEU A 143 4.07 -1.25 -10.85
N ASP A 144 4.02 -1.22 -9.52
CA ASP A 144 2.99 -1.89 -8.72
C ASP A 144 1.84 -0.93 -8.39
N SER A 145 0.66 -1.52 -8.17
CA SER A 145 -0.50 -0.81 -7.60
C SER A 145 -0.92 0.46 -8.35
N ILE A 146 -0.87 0.40 -9.68
CA ILE A 146 -1.52 1.35 -10.58
C ILE A 146 -2.82 0.70 -11.05
N TYR A 147 -3.94 1.37 -10.84
CA TYR A 147 -5.28 0.92 -11.17
C TYR A 147 -5.87 1.78 -12.30
N GLY A 148 -6.51 1.16 -13.29
CA GLY A 148 -7.02 1.84 -14.48
C GLY A 148 -5.99 1.91 -15.62
N ASP A 149 -6.08 2.95 -16.45
CA ASP A 149 -5.26 3.08 -17.66
C ASP A 149 -3.94 3.82 -17.36
N LYS A 150 -2.83 3.11 -17.47
CA LYS A 150 -1.48 3.68 -17.24
C LYS A 150 -1.08 4.75 -18.27
N SER A 151 -1.78 4.82 -19.41
CA SER A 151 -1.55 5.84 -20.43
C SER A 151 -2.36 7.13 -20.18
N ALA A 152 -3.16 7.17 -19.11
CA ALA A 152 -3.97 8.33 -18.79
C ALA A 152 -3.11 9.57 -18.54
N SER A 153 -3.57 10.69 -19.07
CA SER A 153 -3.06 12.01 -18.66
C SER A 153 -4.01 12.63 -17.63
N PHE A 154 -3.45 13.38 -16.71
CA PHE A 154 -4.18 14.04 -15.62
C PHE A 154 -3.42 15.28 -15.17
N ARG A 155 -4.07 16.16 -14.43
CA ARG A 155 -3.45 17.33 -13.82
C ARG A 155 -3.26 17.10 -12.33
N VAL A 156 -2.05 17.28 -11.84
CA VAL A 156 -1.77 17.29 -10.40
C VAL A 156 -1.87 18.72 -9.90
N GLU A 157 -2.59 18.90 -8.81
CA GLU A 157 -2.70 20.16 -8.08
C GLU A 157 -2.03 19.99 -6.72
N VAL A 158 -1.23 20.96 -6.32
CA VAL A 158 -0.58 21.02 -5.01
C VAL A 158 -0.89 22.35 -4.36
N LYS A 159 -1.42 22.31 -3.15
CA LYS A 159 -1.73 23.52 -2.36
C LYS A 159 -1.11 23.43 -0.98
N GLU A 160 -0.67 24.56 -0.44
CA GLU A 160 -0.33 24.64 0.97
C GLU A 160 -1.57 24.37 1.81
N THR A 161 -1.46 23.59 2.89
CA THR A 161 -2.52 23.46 3.88
C THR A 161 -2.20 24.28 5.13
N ASN A 162 -3.18 25.01 5.61
CA ASN A 162 -3.14 25.71 6.90
C ASN A 162 -3.70 24.86 8.05
N TYR A 163 -4.10 23.62 7.77
CA TYR A 163 -4.53 22.68 8.80
C TYR A 163 -3.30 22.00 9.42
N PHE A 164 -3.17 22.11 10.74
CA PHE A 164 -2.09 21.45 11.47
C PHE A 164 -2.46 20.00 11.79
N LEU A 165 -1.76 19.04 11.17
CA LEU A 165 -1.90 17.63 11.50
C LEU A 165 -1.15 17.33 12.79
N SER A 166 -1.87 17.07 13.89
CA SER A 166 -1.30 16.75 15.20
C SER A 166 -1.15 15.24 15.39
N ASP A 167 -0.07 14.81 16.03
CA ASP A 167 0.16 13.41 16.40
C ASP A 167 -0.77 12.97 17.56
N ILE A 168 -1.17 13.92 18.41
CA ILE A 168 -1.92 13.67 19.63
C ILE A 168 -3.27 14.39 19.56
N GLY A 169 -4.33 13.69 19.94
CA GLY A 169 -5.67 14.24 20.10
C GLY A 169 -5.83 15.02 21.42
N THR A 170 -6.99 15.62 21.59
CA THR A 170 -7.36 16.35 22.82
C THR A 170 -7.49 15.43 24.04
N ASP A 171 -7.65 14.14 23.80
CA ASP A 171 -7.69 13.06 24.80
C ASP A 171 -6.29 12.49 25.15
N LEU A 172 -5.21 13.13 24.67
CA LEU A 172 -3.82 12.73 24.83
C LEU A 172 -3.47 11.36 24.22
N LYS A 173 -4.32 10.82 23.36
CA LYS A 173 -4.07 9.60 22.59
C LYS A 173 -3.60 9.95 21.18
N SER A 174 -3.02 8.96 20.49
CA SER A 174 -2.68 9.10 19.06
C SER A 174 -3.90 9.53 18.26
N LYS A 175 -3.79 10.64 17.54
CA LYS A 175 -4.89 11.20 16.79
C LYS A 175 -5.22 10.36 15.57
N VAL A 176 -6.48 10.00 15.43
CA VAL A 176 -7.03 9.30 14.27
C VAL A 176 -7.58 10.33 13.28
N TYR A 177 -7.16 10.22 12.01
CA TYR A 177 -7.70 10.99 10.90
C TYR A 177 -8.51 10.07 10.01
N TYR A 178 -9.73 10.47 9.71
CA TYR A 178 -10.65 9.69 8.90
C TYR A 178 -10.69 10.18 7.46
N SER A 179 -11.01 9.27 6.54
CA SER A 179 -11.10 9.52 5.10
C SER A 179 -12.06 10.64 4.70
N ASN A 180 -13.00 11.00 5.58
CA ASN A 180 -14.00 12.05 5.39
C ASN A 180 -13.73 13.31 6.24
N ASN A 181 -12.54 13.51 6.78
CA ASN A 181 -12.15 14.73 7.50
C ASN A 181 -12.02 15.91 6.54
N THR A 182 -13.15 16.41 6.04
CA THR A 182 -13.20 17.52 5.07
C THR A 182 -12.79 18.86 5.64
N ASP A 183 -12.79 19.02 6.98
CA ASP A 183 -12.23 20.17 7.68
C ASP A 183 -10.75 20.44 7.33
N ILE A 184 -10.00 19.39 7.01
CA ILE A 184 -8.61 19.49 6.51
C ILE A 184 -8.56 20.31 5.20
N LEU A 185 -9.61 20.25 4.38
CA LEU A 185 -9.67 20.94 3.06
C LEU A 185 -10.20 22.37 3.15
N THR A 186 -10.71 22.81 4.30
CA THR A 186 -11.34 24.15 4.43
C THR A 186 -10.34 25.29 4.45
N ASN A 187 -9.06 25.01 4.77
CA ASN A 187 -8.01 26.00 4.95
C ASN A 187 -6.83 25.77 3.99
N LEU A 188 -7.13 25.60 2.71
CA LEU A 188 -6.11 25.48 1.67
C LEU A 188 -5.69 26.86 1.16
N GLY A 189 -4.40 27.02 0.95
CA GLY A 189 -3.83 28.17 0.24
C GLY A 189 -4.03 28.11 -1.27
N SER A 190 -3.39 29.03 -1.96
CA SER A 190 -3.34 28.99 -3.44
C SER A 190 -2.51 27.81 -3.94
N SER A 191 -2.65 27.51 -5.24
CA SER A 191 -1.81 26.54 -5.91
C SER A 191 -0.33 26.94 -5.83
N ILE A 192 0.50 25.98 -5.49
CA ILE A 192 1.97 26.12 -5.50
C ILE A 192 2.62 25.34 -6.65
N VAL A 193 1.82 24.83 -7.60
CA VAL A 193 2.32 24.22 -8.84
C VAL A 193 2.84 25.33 -9.77
N SER A 194 3.90 25.05 -10.49
CA SER A 194 4.42 26.00 -11.48
C SER A 194 3.35 26.29 -12.56
N ALA A 195 3.18 27.56 -12.91
CA ALA A 195 2.20 27.99 -13.92
C ALA A 195 2.42 27.34 -15.30
N THR A 196 3.63 26.85 -15.57
CA THR A 196 3.98 26.19 -16.84
C THR A 196 3.73 24.68 -16.82
N THR A 197 3.23 24.13 -15.72
CA THR A 197 3.01 22.68 -15.58
C THR A 197 1.83 22.24 -16.47
N SER A 198 2.13 21.37 -17.42
CA SER A 198 1.16 20.71 -18.30
C SER A 198 0.54 19.48 -17.63
N ALA A 199 -0.33 18.76 -18.38
CA ALA A 199 -0.82 17.47 -17.95
C ALA A 199 0.33 16.48 -17.69
N THR A 200 0.16 15.68 -16.66
CA THR A 200 1.11 14.64 -16.21
C THR A 200 0.67 13.29 -16.75
N THR A 201 1.63 12.42 -17.04
CA THR A 201 1.41 11.02 -17.39
C THR A 201 2.24 10.13 -16.48
N ILE A 202 1.87 8.86 -16.36
CA ILE A 202 2.64 7.88 -15.60
C ILE A 202 3.83 7.41 -16.44
N SER A 203 5.03 7.53 -15.91
CA SER A 203 6.25 6.98 -16.50
C SER A 203 6.82 5.91 -15.60
N ASN A 204 7.17 4.77 -16.19
CA ASN A 204 7.85 3.67 -15.52
C ASN A 204 9.40 3.79 -15.57
N LYS A 205 9.92 4.88 -16.16
CA LYS A 205 11.36 5.13 -16.22
C LYS A 205 11.85 5.78 -14.94
N ALA A 206 13.04 5.38 -14.52
CA ALA A 206 13.76 6.07 -13.45
C ALA A 206 14.09 7.52 -13.87
N ILE A 207 14.11 8.42 -12.90
CA ILE A 207 14.27 9.86 -13.12
C ILE A 207 15.71 10.25 -12.86
N ALA A 208 16.47 10.56 -13.92
CA ALA A 208 17.83 11.07 -13.78
C ALA A 208 17.81 12.51 -13.28
N ARG A 209 18.67 12.82 -12.31
CA ARG A 209 19.04 14.18 -11.93
C ARG A 209 20.46 14.45 -12.42
N PHE A 210 20.66 15.57 -13.06
CA PHE A 210 21.94 15.93 -13.67
C PHE A 210 22.76 16.83 -12.73
N GLN A 211 24.07 16.87 -12.93
CA GLN A 211 24.94 17.83 -12.24
C GLN A 211 24.57 19.25 -12.63
N PHE A 212 25.01 20.19 -11.84
CA PHE A 212 24.97 21.60 -12.23
C PHE A 212 26.19 21.89 -13.10
N ASP A 213 25.99 22.70 -14.13
CA ASP A 213 27.06 23.16 -15.00
C ASP A 213 28.02 24.10 -14.23
N ASP A 214 29.32 23.84 -14.27
CA ASP A 214 30.33 24.75 -13.72
C ASP A 214 30.88 25.60 -14.86
N PRO A 215 30.52 26.89 -14.95
CA PRO A 215 30.96 27.77 -16.06
C PRO A 215 32.47 27.98 -16.12
N LYS A 216 33.25 27.42 -15.17
CA LYS A 216 34.71 27.48 -15.16
C LYS A 216 35.39 26.32 -15.86
N THR A 217 34.65 25.28 -16.20
CA THR A 217 35.16 24.17 -16.96
C THR A 217 34.79 24.32 -18.43
N THR A 218 35.45 23.58 -19.30
CA THR A 218 35.09 23.50 -20.72
C THR A 218 34.10 22.39 -21.01
N ALA A 219 33.82 21.54 -20.00
CA ALA A 219 32.84 20.48 -20.06
C ALA A 219 31.45 21.02 -19.66
N ASP A 220 30.41 20.50 -20.26
CA ASP A 220 29.03 20.78 -19.89
C ASP A 220 28.58 19.65 -18.91
N GLU A 221 28.82 19.90 -17.62
CA GLU A 221 28.47 18.96 -16.55
C GLU A 221 26.96 18.73 -16.43
N SER A 222 26.13 19.62 -16.99
CA SER A 222 24.69 19.49 -17.00
C SER A 222 24.20 18.25 -17.78
N LYS A 223 25.06 17.63 -18.55
CA LYS A 223 24.84 16.36 -19.26
C LYS A 223 25.24 15.12 -18.45
N THR A 224 25.94 15.31 -17.34
CA THR A 224 26.40 14.23 -16.46
C THR A 224 25.34 13.94 -15.41
N VAL A 225 24.99 12.66 -15.27
CA VAL A 225 24.02 12.24 -14.24
C VAL A 225 24.64 12.37 -12.85
N HIS A 226 23.96 13.10 -11.98
CA HIS A 226 24.32 13.21 -10.56
C HIS A 226 23.84 11.99 -9.78
N ASP A 227 22.53 11.66 -9.90
CA ASP A 227 21.92 10.47 -9.33
C ASP A 227 20.64 10.09 -10.10
N VAL A 228 20.05 8.96 -9.72
CA VAL A 228 18.85 8.44 -10.36
C VAL A 228 17.81 8.10 -9.31
N LEU A 229 16.65 8.72 -9.40
CA LEU A 229 15.50 8.47 -8.54
C LEU A 229 14.65 7.33 -9.10
N ALA A 230 13.90 6.66 -8.22
CA ALA A 230 12.86 5.71 -8.63
C ALA A 230 11.84 6.36 -9.58
N PRO A 231 11.15 5.56 -10.42
CA PRO A 231 9.96 6.05 -11.12
C PRO A 231 8.95 6.67 -10.15
N GLY A 232 8.39 7.81 -10.51
CA GLY A 232 7.47 8.52 -9.63
C GLY A 232 6.87 9.76 -10.29
N LEU A 233 5.96 10.41 -9.59
CA LEU A 233 5.49 11.73 -9.95
C LEU A 233 6.58 12.75 -9.59
N ARG A 234 6.98 13.59 -10.54
CA ARG A 234 7.87 14.73 -10.32
C ARG A 234 7.23 15.98 -10.90
N ILE A 235 6.59 16.75 -10.04
CA ILE A 235 5.72 17.88 -10.43
C ILE A 235 6.46 19.18 -10.17
N PRO A 236 6.66 20.03 -11.19
CA PRO A 236 7.28 21.34 -11.02
C PRO A 236 6.43 22.23 -10.11
N LEU A 237 7.09 22.87 -9.14
CA LEU A 237 6.48 23.77 -8.17
C LEU A 237 6.96 25.21 -8.38
N SER A 238 6.26 26.18 -7.79
CA SER A 238 6.58 27.61 -7.84
C SER A 238 7.90 27.91 -7.13
N THR A 239 8.90 28.35 -7.87
CA THR A 239 10.20 28.76 -7.32
C THR A 239 10.08 29.97 -6.39
N SER A 240 9.22 30.95 -6.74
CA SER A 240 8.98 32.13 -5.91
C SER A 240 8.34 31.81 -4.57
N PHE A 241 7.45 30.80 -4.54
CA PHE A 241 6.87 30.34 -3.28
C PHE A 241 7.95 29.76 -2.35
N PHE A 242 8.81 28.88 -2.87
CA PHE A 242 9.87 28.27 -2.04
C PHE A 242 11.01 29.22 -1.74
N GLN A 243 11.25 30.23 -2.56
CA GLN A 243 12.16 31.31 -2.22
C GLN A 243 11.74 32.00 -0.93
N SER A 244 10.52 32.53 -0.90
CA SER A 244 10.02 33.29 0.27
C SER A 244 9.67 32.37 1.45
N LYS A 245 9.30 31.11 1.20
CA LYS A 245 8.87 30.19 2.26
C LYS A 245 10.06 29.50 2.95
N ILE A 246 11.17 29.29 2.24
CA ILE A 246 12.30 28.48 2.74
C ILE A 246 13.61 29.29 2.73
N LEU A 247 14.15 29.69 1.57
CA LEU A 247 15.47 30.27 1.50
C LEU A 247 15.55 31.63 2.22
N ASP A 248 14.58 32.52 1.96
CA ASP A 248 14.52 33.85 2.63
C ASP A 248 14.22 33.76 4.14
N LYS A 249 14.08 32.54 4.68
CA LYS A 249 13.85 32.27 6.10
C LYS A 249 15.09 31.73 6.81
N GLU A 250 16.24 31.69 6.14
CA GLU A 250 17.49 31.32 6.80
C GLU A 250 17.74 32.21 8.03
N GLY A 251 18.16 31.62 9.14
CA GLY A 251 18.41 32.33 10.39
C GLY A 251 17.15 32.83 11.13
N SER A 252 15.96 32.62 10.60
CA SER A 252 14.70 33.05 11.23
C SER A 252 14.13 32.01 12.21
N SER A 253 13.21 32.45 13.08
CA SER A 253 12.54 31.61 14.05
C SER A 253 11.74 30.45 13.43
N GLU A 254 11.26 30.64 12.19
CA GLU A 254 10.47 29.66 11.45
C GLU A 254 11.25 28.38 11.11
N LEU A 255 12.58 28.48 10.94
CA LEU A 255 13.48 27.38 10.65
C LEU A 255 14.34 26.98 11.87
N ALA A 256 14.15 27.62 13.03
CA ALA A 256 14.96 27.41 14.23
C ALA A 256 14.83 25.99 14.81
N SER A 257 13.68 25.36 14.64
CA SER A 257 13.46 23.96 15.07
C SER A 257 12.50 23.24 14.13
N VAL A 258 12.55 21.89 14.15
CA VAL A 258 11.60 21.05 13.43
C VAL A 258 10.15 21.32 13.88
N THR A 259 9.95 21.62 15.16
CA THR A 259 8.63 21.93 15.72
C THR A 259 8.10 23.28 15.23
N ASP A 260 8.93 24.32 15.20
CA ASP A 260 8.52 25.63 14.71
C ASP A 260 8.28 25.63 13.22
N PHE A 261 9.11 24.90 12.48
CA PHE A 261 8.89 24.68 11.05
C PHE A 261 7.53 24.02 10.76
N LYS A 262 7.15 22.96 11.49
CA LYS A 262 5.83 22.31 11.33
C LYS A 262 4.66 23.26 11.62
N LYS A 263 4.81 24.23 12.51
CA LYS A 263 3.77 25.24 12.77
C LYS A 263 3.72 26.29 11.65
N TYR A 264 4.87 26.63 11.07
CA TYR A 264 5.03 27.60 10.01
C TYR A 264 4.60 27.04 8.65
N PHE A 265 5.15 25.87 8.24
CA PHE A 265 4.78 25.18 7.02
C PHE A 265 4.10 23.85 7.36
N LYS A 266 2.79 23.91 7.62
CA LYS A 266 2.01 22.81 8.19
C LYS A 266 1.92 21.59 7.28
N GLY A 267 2.00 21.78 5.96
CA GLY A 267 1.94 20.69 4.99
C GLY A 267 1.40 21.10 3.64
N ILE A 268 1.17 20.11 2.81
CA ILE A 268 0.61 20.27 1.47
C ILE A 268 -0.57 19.30 1.24
N GLN A 269 -1.53 19.73 0.43
CA GLN A 269 -2.54 18.88 -0.17
C GLN A 269 -2.13 18.57 -1.61
N VAL A 270 -2.24 17.31 -2.00
CA VAL A 270 -2.00 16.82 -3.36
C VAL A 270 -3.27 16.17 -3.89
N SER A 271 -3.81 16.68 -4.99
CA SER A 271 -4.96 16.12 -5.67
C SER A 271 -4.71 15.95 -7.16
N ALA A 272 -5.53 15.15 -7.82
CA ALA A 272 -5.47 14.96 -9.25
C ALA A 272 -6.86 15.18 -9.89
N SER A 273 -6.86 15.71 -11.09
CA SER A 273 -8.08 16.07 -11.83
C SER A 273 -7.85 16.01 -13.34
N ASN A 274 -8.90 16.32 -14.13
CA ASN A 274 -8.83 16.38 -15.59
C ASN A 274 -8.25 15.12 -16.22
N PHE A 275 -8.74 13.98 -15.76
CA PHE A 275 -8.30 12.67 -16.25
C PHE A 275 -8.80 12.44 -17.69
N SER A 276 -7.90 12.05 -18.61
CA SER A 276 -8.30 11.57 -19.95
C SER A 276 -8.95 10.18 -19.88
N LYS A 277 -8.56 9.36 -18.89
CA LYS A 277 -9.11 8.06 -18.53
C LYS A 277 -8.89 7.82 -17.04
N ASP A 278 -9.70 6.97 -16.44
CA ASP A 278 -9.55 6.63 -15.02
C ASP A 278 -8.17 6.04 -14.71
N VAL A 279 -7.53 6.63 -13.74
CA VAL A 279 -6.29 6.09 -13.14
C VAL A 279 -6.18 6.48 -11.67
N MET A 280 -5.85 5.50 -10.84
CA MET A 280 -5.55 5.68 -9.43
C MET A 280 -4.23 4.99 -9.10
N MET A 281 -3.38 5.69 -8.37
CA MET A 281 -2.02 5.26 -8.04
C MET A 281 -1.88 5.08 -6.54
N LEU A 282 -1.29 3.98 -6.09
CA LEU A 282 -0.78 3.86 -4.72
C LEU A 282 0.63 4.42 -4.69
N LEU A 283 0.86 5.44 -3.88
CA LEU A 283 2.10 6.20 -3.81
C LEU A 283 2.88 5.92 -2.53
N ASN A 284 4.20 5.85 -2.63
CA ASN A 284 5.12 5.64 -1.51
C ASN A 284 5.45 6.99 -0.83
N MET A 285 4.60 7.41 0.11
CA MET A 285 4.79 8.68 0.82
C MET A 285 6.00 8.68 1.77
N ALA A 286 6.48 7.51 2.22
CA ALA A 286 7.65 7.43 3.09
C ALA A 286 8.93 7.98 2.43
N ASN A 287 9.01 7.92 1.10
CA ASN A 287 10.13 8.43 0.30
C ASN A 287 9.77 9.71 -0.49
N ALA A 288 8.61 10.31 -0.21
CA ALA A 288 8.19 11.53 -0.86
C ALA A 288 8.91 12.75 -0.28
N LYS A 289 9.16 13.75 -1.14
CA LYS A 289 9.87 14.96 -0.74
C LYS A 289 9.61 16.12 -1.71
N ILE A 290 9.80 17.32 -1.21
CA ILE A 290 9.94 18.52 -2.05
C ILE A 290 11.43 18.72 -2.27
N GLN A 291 11.85 18.83 -3.52
CA GLN A 291 13.24 19.01 -3.93
C GLN A 291 13.45 20.45 -4.39
N LEU A 292 14.37 21.15 -3.75
CA LEU A 292 14.80 22.47 -4.16
C LEU A 292 16.19 22.39 -4.80
N GLU A 293 16.35 23.04 -5.93
CA GLU A 293 17.64 23.28 -6.58
C GLU A 293 17.87 24.78 -6.60
N TYR A 294 18.98 25.21 -6.06
CA TYR A 294 19.24 26.63 -5.88
C TYR A 294 20.72 26.99 -6.12
N SER A 295 20.98 28.27 -6.37
CA SER A 295 22.31 28.83 -6.49
C SER A 295 22.57 29.79 -5.34
N TYR A 296 23.85 30.01 -5.02
CA TYR A 296 24.30 31.00 -4.06
C TYR A 296 25.67 31.57 -4.47
N THR A 297 26.03 32.73 -3.92
CA THR A 297 27.30 33.39 -4.15
C THR A 297 28.33 32.96 -3.10
N ALA A 298 29.31 32.16 -3.47
CA ALA A 298 30.40 31.80 -2.58
C ALA A 298 31.59 32.75 -2.74
N TYR A 299 32.14 33.22 -1.60
CA TYR A 299 33.31 34.05 -1.57
C TYR A 299 34.59 33.23 -1.57
N VAL A 300 35.56 33.58 -2.38
CA VAL A 300 36.86 32.91 -2.41
C VAL A 300 37.65 33.30 -1.17
N SER A 301 38.21 32.33 -0.44
CA SER A 301 38.97 32.57 0.77
C SER A 301 40.16 33.54 0.51
N GLY A 302 40.32 34.54 1.38
CA GLY A 302 41.38 35.57 1.26
C GLY A 302 41.23 36.55 0.09
N SER A 303 40.04 36.58 -0.57
CA SER A 303 39.77 37.42 -1.73
C SER A 303 38.39 38.05 -1.66
N THR A 304 38.19 39.14 -2.42
CA THR A 304 36.85 39.70 -2.68
C THR A 304 36.15 39.05 -3.87
N ALA A 305 36.84 38.14 -4.56
CA ALA A 305 36.27 37.42 -5.70
C ALA A 305 35.15 36.48 -5.25
N THR A 306 34.11 36.40 -6.07
CA THR A 306 32.96 35.52 -5.85
C THR A 306 32.81 34.50 -6.98
N LYS A 307 32.13 33.40 -6.69
CA LYS A 307 31.72 32.43 -7.69
C LYS A 307 30.27 31.96 -7.38
N THR A 308 29.51 31.71 -8.41
CA THR A 308 28.23 31.05 -8.25
C THR A 308 28.46 29.59 -7.91
N GLN A 309 27.75 29.11 -6.90
CA GLN A 309 27.67 27.70 -6.52
C GLN A 309 26.23 27.24 -6.60
N TYR A 310 26.06 25.93 -6.72
CA TYR A 310 24.75 25.31 -6.82
C TYR A 310 24.61 24.23 -5.74
N SER A 311 23.39 24.07 -5.23
CA SER A 311 23.11 23.07 -4.22
C SER A 311 21.68 22.56 -4.33
N ARG A 312 21.38 21.50 -3.55
CA ARG A 312 20.07 20.88 -3.44
C ARG A 312 19.65 20.80 -1.99
N TYR A 313 18.35 20.99 -1.75
CA TYR A 313 17.76 20.84 -0.44
C TYR A 313 16.45 20.08 -0.55
N ASP A 314 16.32 18.99 0.19
CA ASP A 314 15.16 18.13 0.17
C ASP A 314 14.33 18.31 1.46
N LEU A 315 13.06 18.69 1.34
CA LEU A 315 12.10 18.74 2.45
C LEU A 315 11.28 17.43 2.43
N PRO A 316 11.48 16.53 3.40
CA PRO A 316 10.79 15.25 3.40
C PRO A 316 9.29 15.38 3.72
N LEU A 317 8.47 14.50 3.16
CA LEU A 317 7.04 14.35 3.50
C LEU A 317 6.83 13.16 4.44
N ASN A 318 7.72 12.98 5.40
CA ASN A 318 7.78 11.83 6.32
C ASN A 318 7.00 12.05 7.63
N GLY A 319 6.26 13.14 7.76
CA GLY A 319 5.34 13.39 8.86
C GLY A 319 4.01 12.65 8.71
N ILE A 320 2.97 13.17 9.37
CA ILE A 320 1.62 12.62 9.21
C ILE A 320 1.15 12.84 7.79
N ALA A 321 0.68 11.77 7.16
CA ALA A 321 -0.08 11.83 5.91
C ALA A 321 -1.47 11.23 6.11
N VAL A 322 -2.46 11.76 5.40
CA VAL A 322 -3.87 11.38 5.46
C VAL A 322 -4.39 11.20 4.03
N ASN A 323 -5.12 10.12 3.75
CA ASN A 323 -5.89 9.99 2.53
C ASN A 323 -7.34 10.45 2.78
N LEU A 324 -7.84 11.33 1.93
CA LEU A 324 -9.25 11.68 1.89
C LEU A 324 -9.88 10.97 0.71
N PHE A 325 -10.97 10.23 0.97
CA PHE A 325 -11.67 9.45 -0.05
C PHE A 325 -13.06 10.04 -0.30
N ASN A 326 -13.45 10.01 -1.57
CA ASN A 326 -14.82 10.25 -1.98
C ASN A 326 -15.29 9.07 -2.87
N ASN A 327 -16.56 8.69 -2.74
CA ASN A 327 -17.20 7.67 -3.55
C ASN A 327 -18.52 8.21 -4.07
N ALA A 328 -18.73 8.17 -5.38
CA ALA A 328 -19.91 8.67 -6.06
C ALA A 328 -20.51 7.60 -7.00
N GLY A 329 -21.83 7.54 -7.09
CA GLY A 329 -22.52 6.65 -8.03
C GLY A 329 -22.49 5.16 -7.65
N GLU A 330 -22.32 4.83 -6.38
CA GLU A 330 -22.44 3.46 -5.87
C GLU A 330 -23.87 2.94 -6.03
N SER A 331 -24.04 1.72 -6.54
CA SER A 331 -25.34 1.06 -6.73
C SER A 331 -25.30 -0.38 -6.23
N LEU A 332 -25.45 -0.55 -4.91
CA LEU A 332 -25.40 -1.84 -4.20
C LEU A 332 -26.81 -2.23 -3.73
N THR A 333 -27.66 -2.61 -4.66
CA THR A 333 -29.12 -2.76 -4.41
C THR A 333 -29.55 -4.19 -4.12
N ASP A 334 -28.78 -5.20 -4.53
CA ASP A 334 -29.11 -6.61 -4.32
C ASP A 334 -28.63 -7.09 -2.96
N THR A 335 -29.54 -7.15 -1.98
CA THR A 335 -29.25 -7.58 -0.60
C THR A 335 -28.93 -9.08 -0.46
N SER A 336 -29.15 -9.87 -1.50
CA SER A 336 -28.77 -11.29 -1.52
C SER A 336 -27.27 -11.50 -1.78
N LYS A 337 -26.57 -10.45 -2.19
CA LYS A 337 -25.14 -10.46 -2.50
C LYS A 337 -24.33 -9.77 -1.43
N THR A 338 -23.06 -10.14 -1.36
CA THR A 338 -22.08 -9.49 -0.49
C THR A 338 -21.12 -8.66 -1.35
N TYR A 339 -20.97 -7.40 -1.02
CA TYR A 339 -20.12 -6.46 -1.73
C TYR A 339 -18.85 -6.23 -0.92
N LEU A 340 -17.70 -6.44 -1.54
CA LEU A 340 -16.39 -6.18 -0.94
C LEU A 340 -15.64 -5.18 -1.80
N SER A 341 -15.18 -4.08 -1.23
CA SER A 341 -14.37 -3.11 -1.97
C SER A 341 -13.39 -2.37 -1.07
N GLY A 342 -12.25 -1.99 -1.63
CA GLY A 342 -11.21 -1.25 -0.92
C GLY A 342 -11.44 0.26 -0.90
N ALA A 343 -10.45 1.01 -0.40
CA ALA A 343 -10.51 2.44 -0.10
C ALA A 343 -11.66 2.74 0.90
N LEU A 344 -12.49 3.76 0.66
CA LEU A 344 -13.75 3.94 1.37
C LEU A 344 -14.77 2.98 0.76
N GLY A 345 -14.89 1.78 1.29
CA GLY A 345 -15.65 0.74 0.64
C GLY A 345 -16.47 -0.14 1.56
N GLN A 346 -16.65 -1.37 1.12
CA GLN A 346 -17.55 -2.34 1.72
C GLN A 346 -16.73 -3.51 2.28
N THR A 347 -17.10 -3.95 3.47
CA THR A 347 -16.61 -5.19 4.08
C THR A 347 -17.77 -6.07 4.48
N ALA A 348 -17.50 -7.29 4.91
CA ALA A 348 -18.52 -8.16 5.48
C ALA A 348 -18.06 -8.75 6.81
N SER A 349 -19.02 -9.11 7.65
CA SER A 349 -18.80 -9.85 8.88
C SER A 349 -19.43 -11.23 8.74
N ILE A 350 -18.70 -12.27 9.12
CA ILE A 350 -19.17 -13.67 9.12
C ILE A 350 -19.25 -14.15 10.55
N THR A 351 -20.38 -14.74 10.91
CA THR A 351 -20.57 -15.48 12.17
C THR A 351 -20.89 -16.93 11.87
N ILE A 352 -20.21 -17.85 12.52
CA ILE A 352 -20.43 -19.31 12.38
C ILE A 352 -21.50 -19.72 13.39
N SER A 353 -22.36 -20.65 13.04
CA SER A 353 -23.41 -21.15 13.94
C SER A 353 -22.82 -21.82 15.20
N ASP A 354 -23.20 -21.32 16.37
CA ASP A 354 -22.84 -21.93 17.66
C ASP A 354 -23.37 -23.38 17.78
N THR A 355 -24.54 -23.64 17.19
CA THR A 355 -25.12 -25.00 17.15
C THR A 355 -24.24 -25.97 16.37
N ASP A 356 -23.69 -25.52 15.24
CA ASP A 356 -22.79 -26.35 14.42
C ASP A 356 -21.45 -26.59 15.12
N ILE A 357 -20.89 -25.57 15.78
CA ILE A 357 -19.66 -25.71 16.58
C ILE A 357 -19.91 -26.68 17.76
N ALA A 358 -21.05 -26.56 18.45
CA ALA A 358 -21.42 -27.45 19.54
C ALA A 358 -21.61 -28.91 19.03
N ARG A 359 -22.19 -29.11 17.84
CA ARG A 359 -22.32 -30.39 17.19
C ARG A 359 -20.96 -31.02 16.87
N ILE A 360 -20.05 -30.28 16.21
CA ILE A 360 -18.70 -30.76 15.89
C ILE A 360 -18.01 -31.28 17.18
N LYS A 361 -18.17 -30.52 18.27
CA LYS A 361 -17.59 -30.82 19.58
C LYS A 361 -18.22 -32.07 20.24
N SER A 362 -19.54 -32.13 20.32
CA SER A 362 -20.26 -33.20 20.99
C SER A 362 -20.13 -34.55 20.27
N GLU A 363 -20.10 -34.52 18.93
CA GLU A 363 -19.89 -35.71 18.12
C GLU A 363 -18.39 -36.07 17.96
N LYS A 364 -17.46 -35.32 18.60
CA LYS A 364 -16.01 -35.55 18.60
C LYS A 364 -15.40 -35.67 17.20
N TRP A 365 -15.80 -34.79 16.29
CA TRP A 365 -15.27 -34.82 14.95
C TRP A 365 -13.80 -34.40 14.93
N LEU A 366 -12.97 -35.16 14.25
CA LEU A 366 -11.59 -34.81 13.96
C LEU A 366 -11.57 -33.94 12.70
N VAL A 367 -11.62 -32.63 12.87
CA VAL A 367 -11.59 -31.67 11.75
C VAL A 367 -10.21 -31.71 11.08
N THR A 368 -10.19 -32.07 9.80
CA THR A 368 -8.96 -32.15 8.98
C THR A 368 -8.75 -30.90 8.14
N ASP A 369 -9.84 -30.28 7.66
CA ASP A 369 -9.83 -28.99 6.96
C ASP A 369 -11.13 -28.24 7.20
N ALA A 370 -11.04 -26.90 7.30
CA ALA A 370 -12.19 -26.02 7.29
C ALA A 370 -11.88 -24.80 6.44
N SER A 371 -12.68 -24.58 5.41
CA SER A 371 -12.43 -23.54 4.41
C SER A 371 -13.70 -22.77 4.06
N LEU A 372 -13.58 -21.43 4.04
CA LEU A 372 -14.60 -20.51 3.54
C LEU A 372 -14.40 -20.32 2.03
N PHE A 373 -15.46 -20.55 1.28
CA PHE A 373 -15.52 -20.34 -0.17
C PHE A 373 -16.39 -19.12 -0.49
N PHE A 374 -15.83 -18.13 -1.17
CA PHE A 374 -16.51 -16.93 -1.61
C PHE A 374 -16.68 -16.97 -3.13
N TYR A 375 -17.87 -17.28 -3.60
CA TYR A 375 -18.17 -17.41 -5.03
C TYR A 375 -18.44 -16.06 -5.66
N VAL A 376 -17.61 -15.69 -6.64
CA VAL A 376 -17.71 -14.42 -7.37
C VAL A 376 -18.98 -14.39 -8.22
N ASP A 377 -19.63 -13.23 -8.26
CA ASP A 377 -20.76 -12.99 -9.16
C ASP A 377 -20.25 -12.73 -10.57
N GLU A 378 -20.42 -13.70 -11.45
CA GLU A 378 -19.97 -13.67 -12.83
C GLU A 378 -20.86 -12.80 -13.73
N SER A 379 -22.03 -12.37 -13.26
CA SER A 379 -22.90 -11.45 -13.99
C SER A 379 -22.35 -10.01 -14.00
N VAL A 380 -21.38 -9.71 -13.13
CA VAL A 380 -20.70 -8.41 -13.06
C VAL A 380 -19.42 -8.45 -13.90
N THR A 381 -19.28 -7.48 -14.81
CA THR A 381 -18.05 -7.32 -15.58
C THR A 381 -17.03 -6.53 -14.78
N TYR A 382 -15.87 -7.11 -14.54
CA TYR A 382 -14.77 -6.49 -13.81
C TYR A 382 -13.64 -6.08 -14.78
N SER A 383 -13.20 -4.84 -14.74
CA SER A 383 -11.97 -4.42 -15.42
C SER A 383 -10.74 -5.07 -14.78
N LYS A 384 -10.77 -5.20 -13.44
CA LYS A 384 -9.79 -5.93 -12.66
C LYS A 384 -10.46 -6.44 -11.37
N THR A 385 -10.28 -7.72 -11.07
CA THR A 385 -10.76 -8.34 -9.82
C THR A 385 -9.65 -8.29 -8.79
N PRO A 386 -9.94 -8.09 -7.48
CA PRO A 386 -8.97 -8.27 -6.42
C PRO A 386 -8.33 -9.67 -6.47
N GLU A 387 -7.04 -9.76 -6.27
CA GLU A 387 -6.34 -11.05 -6.33
C GLU A 387 -6.63 -11.91 -5.10
N ARG A 388 -6.90 -11.28 -3.95
CA ARG A 388 -7.12 -11.95 -2.66
C ARG A 388 -8.17 -11.25 -1.82
N LEU A 389 -8.76 -12.01 -0.91
CA LEU A 389 -9.47 -11.50 0.26
C LEU A 389 -8.60 -11.64 1.50
N TYR A 390 -8.92 -10.88 2.55
CA TYR A 390 -8.26 -10.90 3.84
C TYR A 390 -9.30 -11.13 4.93
N ILE A 391 -8.98 -12.02 5.90
CA ILE A 391 -9.87 -12.39 7.01
C ILE A 391 -9.17 -12.15 8.35
N TYR A 392 -9.90 -11.61 9.32
CA TYR A 392 -9.38 -11.32 10.65
C TYR A 392 -10.51 -11.26 11.70
N ASN A 393 -10.17 -11.23 12.97
CA ASN A 393 -11.13 -11.04 14.06
C ASN A 393 -11.77 -9.65 13.97
N ALA A 394 -13.07 -9.57 13.77
CA ALA A 394 -13.79 -8.30 13.57
C ALA A 394 -13.74 -7.39 14.80
N GLN A 395 -13.65 -7.95 16.01
CA GLN A 395 -13.68 -7.18 17.27
C GLN A 395 -12.31 -6.56 17.60
N THR A 396 -11.24 -7.37 17.47
CA THR A 396 -9.89 -6.96 17.86
C THR A 396 -9.03 -6.45 16.71
N GLY A 397 -9.37 -6.82 15.48
CA GLY A 397 -8.53 -6.61 14.30
C GLY A 397 -7.34 -7.57 14.19
N ALA A 398 -7.23 -8.55 15.10
CA ALA A 398 -6.12 -9.49 15.10
C ALA A 398 -6.25 -10.53 13.98
N VAL A 399 -5.10 -10.97 13.45
CA VAL A 399 -5.01 -12.08 12.52
C VAL A 399 -5.48 -13.38 13.15
N LEU A 400 -5.93 -14.33 12.35
CA LEU A 400 -6.31 -15.67 12.82
C LEU A 400 -5.06 -16.54 13.04
N ALA A 401 -5.21 -17.61 13.82
CA ALA A 401 -4.16 -18.62 14.02
C ALA A 401 -3.69 -19.20 12.67
N ASP A 402 -4.61 -19.41 11.73
CA ASP A 402 -4.31 -19.91 10.38
C ASP A 402 -3.35 -18.98 9.62
N TYR A 403 -3.40 -17.66 9.84
CA TYR A 403 -2.44 -16.72 9.29
C TYR A 403 -1.05 -16.92 9.92
N GLN A 404 -0.97 -17.07 11.24
CA GLN A 404 0.29 -17.21 11.96
C GLN A 404 1.01 -18.53 11.63
N TYR A 405 0.26 -19.61 11.45
CA TYR A 405 0.78 -20.95 11.20
C TYR A 405 0.78 -21.35 9.71
N ASP A 406 0.56 -20.40 8.80
CA ASP A 406 0.63 -20.69 7.37
C ASP A 406 2.06 -21.07 6.96
N PRO A 407 2.27 -22.26 6.39
CA PRO A 407 3.60 -22.74 6.02
C PRO A 407 4.28 -21.89 4.94
N THR A 408 3.52 -21.07 4.22
CA THR A 408 4.02 -20.13 3.21
C THR A 408 4.27 -18.71 3.75
N ALA A 409 4.11 -18.50 5.07
CA ALA A 409 4.21 -17.16 5.70
C ALA A 409 5.61 -16.51 5.55
N ASN A 410 6.67 -17.30 5.46
CA ASN A 410 8.06 -16.82 5.37
C ASN A 410 8.47 -16.38 3.95
N ASN A 411 7.55 -16.39 2.99
CA ASN A 411 7.86 -15.93 1.64
C ASN A 411 8.14 -14.42 1.63
N THR A 412 9.18 -14.00 0.91
CA THR A 412 9.63 -12.61 0.86
C THR A 412 8.62 -11.67 0.22
N THR A 413 7.84 -12.16 -0.74
CA THR A 413 6.84 -11.35 -1.46
C THR A 413 5.41 -11.64 -1.00
N SER A 414 4.59 -10.60 -0.92
CA SER A 414 3.16 -10.72 -0.60
C SER A 414 2.43 -11.65 -1.58
N ALA A 415 2.83 -11.66 -2.85
CA ALA A 415 2.20 -12.48 -3.89
C ALA A 415 2.26 -13.98 -3.63
N TYR A 416 3.26 -14.45 -2.92
CA TYR A 416 3.50 -15.88 -2.63
C TYR A 416 3.44 -16.24 -1.15
N SER A 417 3.14 -15.27 -0.28
CA SER A 417 3.01 -15.48 1.15
C SER A 417 1.57 -15.85 1.54
N HIS A 418 1.38 -16.64 2.60
CA HIS A 418 0.07 -17.02 3.16
C HIS A 418 -0.89 -17.64 2.11
N LEU A 419 -0.38 -18.45 1.18
CA LEU A 419 -1.16 -19.04 0.09
C LEU A 419 -2.12 -20.14 0.58
N VAL A 420 -1.81 -20.80 1.69
CA VAL A 420 -2.64 -21.86 2.26
C VAL A 420 -3.85 -21.26 2.98
N HIS A 421 -3.64 -20.21 3.79
CA HIS A 421 -4.73 -19.54 4.50
C HIS A 421 -5.51 -18.59 3.59
N LEU A 422 -4.82 -17.74 2.83
CA LEU A 422 -5.40 -16.70 1.97
C LEU A 422 -5.17 -17.04 0.50
N GLY A 423 -5.91 -18.00 -0.02
CA GLY A 423 -5.81 -18.44 -1.41
C GLY A 423 -6.05 -17.31 -2.42
N LYS A 424 -5.36 -17.36 -3.55
CA LYS A 424 -5.63 -16.46 -4.67
C LYS A 424 -6.97 -16.77 -5.31
N LEU A 425 -7.56 -15.75 -5.98
CA LEU A 425 -8.75 -15.92 -6.81
C LEU A 425 -8.54 -17.09 -7.80
N GLN A 426 -9.35 -18.11 -7.65
CA GLN A 426 -9.41 -19.22 -8.60
C GLN A 426 -10.16 -18.76 -9.85
N LYS A 427 -9.61 -19.12 -11.01
CA LYS A 427 -10.14 -18.70 -12.32
C LYS A 427 -10.45 -19.92 -13.18
N GLU A 428 -11.50 -19.78 -13.98
CA GLU A 428 -11.84 -20.72 -15.04
C GLU A 428 -12.06 -19.94 -16.33
N ASN A 429 -11.41 -20.32 -17.41
CA ASN A 429 -11.43 -19.60 -18.71
C ASN A 429 -11.10 -18.10 -18.56
N GLY A 430 -10.19 -17.76 -17.64
CA GLY A 430 -9.80 -16.39 -17.36
C GLY A 430 -10.73 -15.61 -16.41
N ALA A 431 -11.97 -16.06 -16.19
CA ALA A 431 -12.92 -15.45 -15.27
C ALA A 431 -12.70 -15.89 -13.83
N GLY A 432 -12.83 -14.95 -12.88
CA GLY A 432 -12.77 -15.26 -11.45
C GLY A 432 -13.97 -16.08 -11.00
N LYS A 433 -13.74 -17.18 -10.29
CA LYS A 433 -14.79 -18.09 -9.82
C LYS A 433 -15.02 -18.02 -8.33
N TYR A 434 -13.98 -18.19 -7.52
CA TYR A 434 -14.09 -18.14 -6.07
C TYR A 434 -12.74 -17.83 -5.40
N TYR A 435 -12.83 -17.37 -4.15
CA TYR A 435 -11.72 -17.33 -3.21
C TYR A 435 -11.92 -18.43 -2.18
N GLN A 436 -10.84 -19.08 -1.77
CA GLN A 436 -10.82 -20.03 -0.67
C GLN A 436 -9.96 -19.50 0.46
N LEU A 437 -10.55 -19.37 1.65
CA LEU A 437 -9.84 -18.96 2.87
C LEU A 437 -9.90 -20.11 3.87
N ARG A 438 -8.74 -20.69 4.18
CA ARG A 438 -8.64 -21.80 5.14
C ARG A 438 -8.63 -21.26 6.56
N ILE A 439 -9.54 -21.75 7.38
CA ILE A 439 -9.72 -21.37 8.80
C ILE A 439 -9.71 -22.57 9.73
N THR A 440 -8.97 -23.62 9.40
CA THR A 440 -8.95 -24.89 10.14
C THR A 440 -8.50 -24.69 11.57
N ASN A 441 -7.41 -23.94 11.82
CA ASN A 441 -6.91 -23.69 13.18
C ASN A 441 -7.89 -22.85 14.00
N HIS A 442 -8.61 -21.91 13.37
CA HIS A 442 -9.64 -21.14 14.03
C HIS A 442 -10.79 -22.04 14.49
N ILE A 443 -11.29 -22.97 13.65
CA ILE A 443 -12.31 -23.97 14.02
C ILE A 443 -11.79 -24.88 15.12
N LEU A 444 -10.59 -25.44 14.98
CA LEU A 444 -9.98 -26.29 15.99
C LEU A 444 -9.84 -25.60 17.35
N ASN A 445 -9.48 -24.32 17.37
CA ASN A 445 -9.40 -23.55 18.61
C ASN A 445 -10.77 -23.47 19.33
N MET A 446 -11.84 -23.26 18.59
CA MET A 446 -13.21 -23.25 19.17
C MET A 446 -13.62 -24.63 19.68
N VAL A 447 -13.30 -25.70 18.95
CA VAL A 447 -13.74 -27.06 19.26
C VAL A 447 -12.91 -27.69 20.38
N THR A 448 -11.58 -27.57 20.33
CA THR A 448 -10.66 -28.25 21.26
C THR A 448 -10.26 -27.40 22.46
N ASN A 449 -10.08 -26.09 22.27
CA ASN A 449 -9.53 -25.19 23.30
C ASN A 449 -10.59 -24.27 23.93
N ASN A 450 -11.87 -24.48 23.63
CA ASN A 450 -12.96 -23.61 24.06
C ASN A 450 -12.78 -22.14 23.65
N GLY A 451 -12.10 -21.88 22.54
CA GLY A 451 -11.96 -20.54 21.97
C GLY A 451 -13.34 -19.92 21.69
N ALA A 452 -13.44 -18.61 21.86
CA ALA A 452 -14.68 -17.89 21.59
C ALA A 452 -15.03 -17.92 20.09
N ASN A 453 -16.30 -18.12 19.76
CA ASN A 453 -16.83 -17.92 18.42
C ASN A 453 -17.04 -16.42 18.19
N VAL A 454 -16.02 -15.77 17.63
CA VAL A 454 -16.04 -14.34 17.35
C VAL A 454 -16.39 -14.06 15.90
N PRO A 455 -17.09 -12.95 15.60
CA PRO A 455 -17.31 -12.54 14.22
C PRO A 455 -15.99 -12.32 13.47
N LEU A 456 -15.92 -12.79 12.24
CA LEU A 456 -14.77 -12.66 11.34
C LEU A 456 -15.06 -11.55 10.33
N ALA A 457 -14.15 -10.59 10.20
CA ALA A 457 -14.24 -9.56 9.17
C ALA A 457 -13.57 -10.03 7.89
N ILE A 458 -14.23 -9.73 6.75
CA ILE A 458 -13.73 -10.00 5.41
C ILE A 458 -13.56 -8.68 4.68
N ALA A 459 -12.37 -8.46 4.12
CA ALA A 459 -12.02 -7.28 3.33
C ALA A 459 -11.22 -7.67 2.09
N ILE A 460 -11.07 -6.72 1.16
CA ILE A 460 -10.15 -6.87 0.02
C ILE A 460 -8.71 -6.88 0.55
N GLY A 461 -7.88 -7.83 0.06
CA GLY A 461 -6.47 -7.92 0.38
C GLY A 461 -5.60 -7.46 -0.79
N SER A 462 -4.92 -6.30 -0.66
CA SER A 462 -3.92 -5.84 -1.64
C SER A 462 -2.51 -6.27 -1.24
N ASN A 463 -2.10 -6.02 0.00
CA ASN A 463 -0.85 -6.49 0.59
C ASN A 463 -1.16 -7.30 1.85
N ILE A 464 -1.27 -8.60 1.71
CA ILE A 464 -1.70 -9.51 2.80
C ILE A 464 -0.67 -9.66 3.93
N LYS A 465 0.53 -9.15 3.78
CA LYS A 465 1.55 -9.08 4.85
C LYS A 465 1.34 -7.88 5.77
N GLN A 466 0.54 -6.91 5.38
CA GLN A 466 0.19 -5.77 6.21
C GLN A 466 -0.99 -6.11 7.11
N THR A 467 -0.71 -6.48 8.35
CA THR A 467 -1.70 -6.95 9.32
C THR A 467 -2.30 -5.84 10.20
N THR A 468 -1.78 -4.62 10.12
CA THR A 468 -2.28 -3.47 10.90
C THR A 468 -3.73 -3.14 10.54
N THR A 469 -4.52 -2.83 11.56
CA THR A 469 -5.90 -2.38 11.38
C THR A 469 -6.03 -0.91 11.74
N GLY A 470 -6.72 -0.17 10.88
CA GLY A 470 -7.23 1.16 11.18
C GLY A 470 -8.59 1.08 11.88
N SER A 471 -9.16 2.25 12.18
CA SER A 471 -10.54 2.38 12.65
C SER A 471 -11.42 2.92 11.53
N TYR A 472 -12.71 2.60 11.54
CA TYR A 472 -13.71 3.23 10.71
C TYR A 472 -14.92 3.64 11.55
N LYS A 473 -15.65 4.66 11.10
CA LYS A 473 -16.90 5.06 11.72
C LYS A 473 -18.08 4.42 11.02
N SER A 474 -18.99 3.83 11.77
CA SER A 474 -20.26 3.31 11.31
C SER A 474 -21.41 3.94 12.09
N ALA A 475 -22.66 3.74 11.68
CA ALA A 475 -23.83 4.19 12.41
C ALA A 475 -23.92 3.60 13.83
N SER A 476 -23.32 2.43 14.06
CA SER A 476 -23.30 1.72 15.36
C SER A 476 -22.03 1.98 16.19
N GLY A 477 -21.11 2.81 15.74
CA GLY A 477 -19.83 3.11 16.42
C GLY A 477 -18.60 2.93 15.54
N GLU A 478 -17.43 2.81 16.18
CA GLU A 478 -16.17 2.55 15.47
C GLU A 478 -15.94 1.05 15.31
N GLY A 479 -15.52 0.65 14.13
CA GLY A 479 -15.07 -0.71 13.81
C GLY A 479 -13.60 -0.76 13.42
N LYS A 480 -13.12 -1.93 13.02
CA LYS A 480 -11.77 -2.19 12.55
C LYS A 480 -11.77 -2.58 11.08
N ILE A 481 -10.77 -2.12 10.33
CA ILE A 481 -10.53 -2.53 8.96
C ILE A 481 -9.04 -2.77 8.75
N ALA A 482 -8.70 -3.82 8.02
CA ALA A 482 -7.32 -4.07 7.63
C ALA A 482 -6.80 -2.98 6.69
N ASN A 483 -5.62 -2.42 6.96
CA ASN A 483 -5.01 -1.37 6.13
C ASN A 483 -4.76 -1.85 4.70
N THR A 484 -4.59 -3.16 4.50
CA THR A 484 -4.46 -3.76 3.17
C THR A 484 -5.66 -3.44 2.26
N ALA A 485 -6.87 -3.27 2.81
CA ALA A 485 -8.05 -2.87 2.03
C ALA A 485 -8.01 -1.41 1.58
N LEU A 486 -7.26 -0.55 2.30
CA LEU A 486 -7.19 0.89 2.02
C LEU A 486 -6.20 1.24 0.90
N ALA A 487 -5.40 0.29 0.47
CA ALA A 487 -4.37 0.46 -0.56
C ALA A 487 -4.85 0.11 -1.99
N THR A 488 -6.15 -0.14 -2.18
CA THR A 488 -6.72 -0.50 -3.47
C THR A 488 -8.13 0.06 -3.66
N PRO A 489 -8.50 0.55 -4.84
CA PRO A 489 -9.89 0.94 -5.15
C PRO A 489 -10.76 -0.23 -5.62
N LEU A 490 -10.17 -1.42 -5.84
CA LEU A 490 -10.86 -2.56 -6.44
C LEU A 490 -12.00 -3.08 -5.58
N GLY A 491 -13.01 -3.67 -6.24
CA GLY A 491 -14.11 -4.34 -5.59
C GLY A 491 -14.46 -5.65 -6.27
N VAL A 492 -15.22 -6.48 -5.57
CA VAL A 492 -15.81 -7.74 -6.05
C VAL A 492 -17.16 -7.99 -5.41
N VAL A 493 -18.10 -8.51 -6.19
CA VAL A 493 -19.42 -8.94 -5.73
C VAL A 493 -19.37 -10.45 -5.51
N ILE A 494 -19.80 -10.88 -4.34
CA ILE A 494 -19.87 -12.29 -3.93
C ILE A 494 -21.33 -12.72 -3.95
N LYS A 495 -21.66 -13.72 -4.77
CA LYS A 495 -23.02 -14.25 -4.90
C LYS A 495 -23.37 -15.29 -3.84
N ASN A 496 -22.38 -15.91 -3.23
CA ASN A 496 -22.59 -16.93 -2.21
C ASN A 496 -21.33 -17.15 -1.38
N VAL A 497 -21.50 -17.49 -0.11
CA VAL A 497 -20.42 -17.89 0.81
C VAL A 497 -20.76 -19.22 1.44
N LYS A 498 -19.80 -20.14 1.51
CA LYS A 498 -19.97 -21.45 2.17
C LYS A 498 -18.80 -21.72 3.10
N LEU A 499 -19.07 -22.28 4.27
CA LEU A 499 -18.05 -22.88 5.14
C LEU A 499 -18.15 -24.41 4.99
N ILE A 500 -17.11 -25.01 4.45
CA ILE A 500 -16.99 -26.46 4.27
C ILE A 500 -16.00 -26.98 5.29
N VAL A 501 -16.42 -27.97 6.06
CA VAL A 501 -15.63 -28.67 7.08
C VAL A 501 -15.47 -30.13 6.67
N ASN A 502 -14.22 -30.53 6.42
CA ASN A 502 -13.84 -31.91 6.21
C ASN A 502 -13.42 -32.51 7.55
N TYR A 503 -13.95 -33.66 7.89
CA TYR A 503 -13.71 -34.30 9.18
C TYR A 503 -13.73 -35.82 9.09
N THR A 504 -13.12 -36.44 10.09
CA THR A 504 -13.19 -37.89 10.32
C THR A 504 -13.85 -38.11 11.68
N LYS A 505 -14.71 -39.09 11.78
CA LYS A 505 -15.25 -39.55 13.05
C LYS A 505 -15.04 -41.06 13.23
N VAL A 506 -14.93 -41.48 14.48
CA VAL A 506 -14.94 -42.89 14.85
C VAL A 506 -16.38 -43.40 14.70
N LYS A 507 -16.53 -44.56 14.08
CA LYS A 507 -17.84 -45.25 13.94
C LYS A 507 -18.30 -45.84 15.26
#